data_eaeea4ab3bd5e1390903bbf1e83d1405
#
_entry.id   eaeea4ab3bd5e1390903bbf1e83d1405
#
_cell.length_a   1.000
_cell.length_b   1.000
_cell.length_c   1.000
_cell.angle_alpha   90.00
_cell.angle_beta   90.00
_cell.angle_gamma   90.00
#
_symmetry.space_group_name_H-M   'P 1'
#
loop_
_entity.id
_entity.type
_entity.pdbx_description
1 polymer ?
#
loop_
_entity_poly.entity_id
_entity_poly.type
_entity_poly.pdbx_seq_one_letter_code
_entity_poly.pdbx_strand_id
1 'polypeptide(L)'
;MSKTQRTELSKQQEKFFKVLRSEDGQLPPGIRNLGIKPHLWLKEVSYGRVIYEWPNDGSRDIEDERVFGGWIAALADHIVSMTMASALEDGEWLTTTELTTRMFRPMQGGIIRIEGRLVNRGRTTGFVEADFFQKNGKLAARASAAKAIRMRSDFS
;
A
#
# COMPACT_ATOMS: atom_id res chain seq x y z
N MET A 1 -31.73 7.07 -0.89
CA MET A 1 -31.05 7.26 0.39
C MET A 1 -29.55 7.26 0.14
N SER A 2 -28.89 8.36 0.41
CA SER A 2 -27.43 8.45 0.40
C SER A 2 -26.90 7.51 1.48
N LYS A 3 -26.17 6.43 1.11
CA LYS A 3 -25.39 5.67 2.08
C LYS A 3 -24.36 6.65 2.63
N THR A 4 -24.42 6.95 3.89
CA THR A 4 -23.40 7.72 4.58
C THR A 4 -22.06 7.04 4.28
N GLN A 5 -21.19 7.71 3.57
CA GLN A 5 -19.89 7.17 3.19
C GLN A 5 -19.10 6.98 4.47
N ARG A 6 -18.75 5.75 4.77
CA ARG A 6 -17.97 5.40 5.98
C ARG A 6 -16.62 6.10 5.92
N THR A 7 -16.21 6.71 7.00
CA THR A 7 -14.95 7.46 7.13
C THR A 7 -13.98 6.84 8.13
N GLU A 8 -14.40 5.78 8.82
CA GLU A 8 -13.60 5.09 9.85
C GLU A 8 -13.33 3.65 9.46
N LEU A 9 -12.27 3.08 10.04
CA LEU A 9 -11.97 1.65 9.90
C LEU A 9 -13.09 0.81 10.54
N SER A 10 -13.39 -0.35 9.94
CA SER A 10 -14.24 -1.34 10.60
C SER A 10 -13.45 -2.06 11.69
N LYS A 11 -14.15 -2.74 12.59
CA LYS A 11 -13.50 -3.58 13.61
C LYS A 11 -12.59 -4.65 12.99
N GLN A 12 -12.99 -5.22 11.85
CA GLN A 12 -12.16 -6.19 11.12
C GLN A 12 -10.90 -5.53 10.61
N GLN A 13 -10.98 -4.29 10.09
CA GLN A 13 -9.82 -3.57 9.57
C GLN A 13 -8.89 -3.11 10.70
N GLU A 14 -9.42 -2.64 11.81
CA GLU A 14 -8.62 -2.33 12.99
C GLU A 14 -7.81 -3.54 13.47
N LYS A 15 -8.45 -4.71 13.57
CA LYS A 15 -7.77 -5.96 13.91
C LYS A 15 -6.70 -6.34 12.89
N PHE A 16 -7.02 -6.23 11.60
CA PHE A 16 -6.10 -6.53 10.51
C PHE A 16 -4.83 -5.65 10.60
N PHE A 17 -4.99 -4.34 10.71
CA PHE A 17 -3.85 -3.42 10.81
C PHE A 17 -3.08 -3.56 12.11
N LYS A 18 -3.73 -3.95 13.22
CA LYS A 18 -3.04 -4.27 14.47
C LYS A 18 -2.10 -5.47 14.28
N VAL A 19 -2.54 -6.52 13.59
CA VAL A 19 -1.69 -7.68 13.27
C VAL A 19 -0.57 -7.28 12.31
N LEU A 20 -0.87 -6.49 11.28
CA LEU A 20 0.11 -6.03 10.30
C LEU A 20 1.25 -5.21 10.95
N ARG A 21 0.95 -4.47 12.01
CA ARG A 21 1.91 -3.68 12.79
C ARG A 21 2.66 -4.48 13.85
N SER A 22 2.27 -5.71 14.09
CA SER A 22 2.91 -6.57 15.07
C SER A 22 4.19 -7.17 14.51
N GLU A 23 5.25 -7.19 15.30
CA GLU A 23 6.52 -7.83 14.94
C GLU A 23 6.33 -9.34 14.68
N ASP A 24 5.45 -9.98 15.45
CA ASP A 24 5.10 -11.39 15.33
C ASP A 24 4.00 -11.64 14.29
N GLY A 25 3.52 -10.61 13.62
CA GLY A 25 2.47 -10.69 12.61
C GLY A 25 2.89 -11.59 11.45
N GLN A 26 2.07 -12.60 11.16
CA GLN A 26 2.32 -13.47 10.01
C GLN A 26 1.96 -12.73 8.71
N LEU A 27 2.98 -12.42 7.92
CA LEU A 27 2.81 -11.85 6.59
C LEU A 27 2.65 -12.95 5.54
N PRO A 28 1.86 -12.70 4.49
CA PRO A 28 1.85 -13.60 3.33
C PRO A 28 3.26 -13.83 2.79
N PRO A 29 3.57 -15.04 2.29
CA PRO A 29 4.92 -15.36 1.80
C PRO A 29 5.46 -14.37 0.77
N GLY A 30 4.62 -13.90 -0.16
CA GLY A 30 5.01 -12.92 -1.17
C GLY A 30 5.52 -11.61 -0.58
N ILE A 31 4.89 -11.12 0.47
CA ILE A 31 5.30 -9.88 1.16
C ILE A 31 6.56 -10.12 2.01
N ARG A 32 6.55 -11.20 2.78
CA ARG A 32 7.68 -11.57 3.64
C ARG A 32 8.96 -11.81 2.84
N ASN A 33 8.87 -12.55 1.75
CA ASN A 33 10.03 -12.91 0.93
C ASN A 33 10.61 -11.71 0.16
N LEU A 34 9.80 -10.69 -0.11
CA LEU A 34 10.28 -9.41 -0.64
C LEU A 34 10.96 -8.54 0.43
N GLY A 35 10.88 -8.90 1.70
CA GLY A 35 11.45 -8.13 2.79
C GLY A 35 10.68 -6.85 3.11
N ILE A 36 9.40 -6.80 2.79
CA ILE A 36 8.51 -5.70 3.20
C ILE A 36 8.19 -5.86 4.69
N LYS A 37 8.40 -4.80 5.47
CA LYS A 37 8.30 -4.84 6.94
C LYS A 37 7.26 -3.83 7.46
N PRO A 38 5.96 -4.12 7.34
CA PRO A 38 4.92 -3.18 7.75
C PRO A 38 5.02 -2.77 9.22
N HIS A 39 5.45 -3.68 10.12
CA HIS A 39 5.62 -3.39 11.54
C HIS A 39 6.64 -2.28 11.83
N LEU A 40 7.60 -2.07 10.92
CA LEU A 40 8.59 -1.00 11.01
C LEU A 40 8.22 0.23 10.17
N TRP A 41 7.59 0.02 9.01
CA TRP A 41 7.44 1.07 7.99
C TRP A 41 6.06 1.73 7.98
N LEU A 42 4.99 1.05 8.40
CA LEU A 42 3.64 1.62 8.47
C LEU A 42 3.54 2.59 9.65
N LYS A 43 3.42 3.88 9.36
CA LYS A 43 3.35 4.95 10.36
C LYS A 43 1.92 5.33 10.71
N GLU A 44 1.07 5.49 9.69
CA GLU A 44 -0.31 5.90 9.86
C GLU A 44 -1.23 5.05 9.01
N VAL A 45 -2.42 4.79 9.52
CA VAL A 45 -3.53 4.19 8.78
C VAL A 45 -4.85 4.81 9.23
N SER A 46 -5.64 5.21 8.26
CA SER A 46 -7.02 5.64 8.43
C SER A 46 -7.83 5.18 7.21
N TYR A 47 -9.14 5.39 7.24
CA TYR A 47 -9.97 5.03 6.10
C TYR A 47 -9.45 5.70 4.80
N GLY A 48 -9.10 4.90 3.82
CA GLY A 48 -8.64 5.36 2.52
C GLY A 48 -7.25 6.00 2.50
N ARG A 49 -6.47 5.88 3.58
CA ARG A 49 -5.15 6.49 3.65
C ARG A 49 -4.17 5.65 4.46
N VAL A 50 -2.98 5.45 3.92
CA VAL A 50 -1.84 4.86 4.65
C VAL A 50 -0.58 5.70 4.42
N ILE A 51 0.28 5.75 5.43
CA ILE A 51 1.59 6.37 5.34
C ILE A 51 2.64 5.34 5.73
N TYR A 52 3.59 5.15 4.85
CA TYR A 52 4.78 4.34 5.09
C TYR A 52 6.03 5.21 5.06
N GLU A 53 7.01 4.83 5.83
CA GLU A 53 8.37 5.34 5.74
C GLU A 53 9.31 4.16 5.52
N TRP A 54 9.81 4.04 4.30
CA TRP A 54 10.74 2.99 3.94
C TRP A 54 12.18 3.51 4.05
N PRO A 55 13.02 2.89 4.91
CA PRO A 55 14.43 3.23 4.99
C PRO A 55 15.18 2.61 3.81
N ASN A 56 15.51 3.42 2.82
CA ASN A 56 16.31 3.00 1.68
C ASN A 56 17.78 2.96 2.07
N ASP A 57 18.27 1.77 2.37
CA ASP A 57 19.63 1.49 2.83
C ASP A 57 20.60 1.05 1.71
N GLY A 58 20.17 1.13 0.46
CA GLY A 58 20.93 0.70 -0.70
C GLY A 58 20.79 -0.78 -1.07
N SER A 59 20.14 -1.60 -0.23
CA SER A 59 19.97 -3.04 -0.49
C SER A 59 19.07 -3.36 -1.70
N ARG A 60 18.38 -2.36 -2.23
CA ARG A 60 17.50 -2.46 -3.39
C ARG A 60 18.02 -1.68 -4.60
N ASP A 61 19.26 -1.23 -4.53
CA ASP A 61 19.85 -0.45 -5.62
C ASP A 61 20.30 -1.34 -6.78
N ILE A 62 20.26 -0.76 -7.95
CA ILE A 62 20.99 -1.20 -9.14
C ILE A 62 22.25 -0.36 -9.26
N GLU A 63 22.87 -0.30 -10.44
CA GLU A 63 24.02 0.57 -10.67
C GLU A 63 23.70 2.05 -10.39
N ASP A 64 24.72 2.82 -10.09
CA ASP A 64 24.63 4.27 -9.82
C ASP A 64 23.76 4.65 -8.61
N GLU A 65 23.73 3.82 -7.58
CA GLU A 65 23.01 4.10 -6.32
C GLU A 65 21.53 4.45 -6.52
N ARG A 66 20.89 3.82 -7.51
CA ARG A 66 19.47 4.00 -7.80
C ARG A 66 18.67 2.77 -7.43
N VAL A 67 17.53 3.00 -6.83
CA VAL A 67 16.61 1.92 -6.48
C VAL A 67 16.10 1.20 -7.73
N PHE A 68 16.11 -0.11 -7.70
CA PHE A 68 15.54 -0.98 -8.73
C PHE A 68 14.05 -0.69 -8.93
N GLY A 69 13.64 -0.39 -10.17
CA GLY A 69 12.26 -0.05 -10.49
C GLY A 69 11.25 -1.13 -10.17
N GLY A 70 11.63 -2.40 -10.32
CA GLY A 70 10.79 -3.53 -9.93
C GLY A 70 10.50 -3.58 -8.43
N TRP A 71 11.44 -3.14 -7.58
CA TRP A 71 11.19 -2.99 -6.15
C TRP A 71 10.16 -1.89 -5.87
N ILE A 72 10.28 -0.75 -6.54
CA ILE A 72 9.30 0.35 -6.39
C ILE A 72 7.90 -0.15 -6.76
N ALA A 73 7.77 -0.88 -7.87
CA ALA A 73 6.50 -1.46 -8.28
C ALA A 73 5.95 -2.49 -7.28
N ALA A 74 6.81 -3.37 -6.74
CA ALA A 74 6.41 -4.35 -5.73
C ALA A 74 5.95 -3.69 -4.43
N LEU A 75 6.69 -2.69 -3.95
CA LEU A 75 6.33 -1.94 -2.76
C LEU A 75 5.05 -1.12 -3.01
N ALA A 76 4.90 -0.54 -4.19
CA ALA A 76 3.69 0.18 -4.58
C ALA A 76 2.45 -0.72 -4.55
N ASP A 77 2.52 -1.95 -5.06
CA ASP A 77 1.40 -2.88 -5.02
C ASP A 77 0.98 -3.20 -3.57
N HIS A 78 1.93 -3.38 -2.68
CA HIS A 78 1.65 -3.53 -1.26
C HIS A 78 0.94 -2.29 -0.68
N ILE A 79 1.46 -1.09 -0.95
CA ILE A 79 0.91 0.17 -0.41
C ILE A 79 -0.51 0.42 -0.91
N VAL A 80 -0.77 0.29 -2.21
CA VAL A 80 -2.12 0.49 -2.76
C VAL A 80 -3.09 -0.59 -2.29
N SER A 81 -2.60 -1.81 -2.04
CA SER A 81 -3.41 -2.88 -1.45
C SER A 81 -3.79 -2.57 0.00
N MET A 82 -2.86 -2.09 0.82
CA MET A 82 -3.15 -1.68 2.20
C MET A 82 -4.07 -0.47 2.25
N THR A 83 -3.92 0.47 1.32
CA THR A 83 -4.82 1.62 1.20
C THR A 83 -6.26 1.17 0.90
N MET A 84 -6.45 0.26 -0.06
CA MET A 84 -7.78 -0.29 -0.33
C MET A 84 -8.29 -1.14 0.84
N ALA A 85 -7.43 -1.92 1.49
CA ALA A 85 -7.79 -2.72 2.65
C ALA A 85 -8.40 -1.87 3.77
N SER A 86 -7.92 -0.65 3.96
CA SER A 86 -8.47 0.28 4.95
C SER A 86 -9.93 0.70 4.67
N ALA A 87 -10.39 0.54 3.44
CA ALA A 87 -11.72 0.95 2.97
C ALA A 87 -12.66 -0.23 2.71
N LEU A 88 -12.24 -1.47 2.98
CA LEU A 88 -13.09 -2.65 2.83
C LEU A 88 -14.14 -2.72 3.95
N GLU A 89 -15.28 -3.30 3.61
CA GLU A 89 -16.30 -3.72 4.58
C GLU A 89 -15.95 -5.11 5.15
N ASP A 90 -16.60 -5.47 6.24
CA ASP A 90 -16.41 -6.80 6.84
C ASP A 90 -16.79 -7.90 5.85
N GLY A 91 -15.91 -8.90 5.71
CA GLY A 91 -16.07 -10.01 4.77
C GLY A 91 -15.57 -9.74 3.36
N GLU A 92 -15.28 -8.50 3.01
CA GLU A 92 -14.70 -8.17 1.69
C GLU A 92 -13.22 -8.50 1.61
N TRP A 93 -12.77 -8.76 0.39
CA TRP A 93 -11.38 -8.95 0.03
C TRP A 93 -11.07 -8.23 -1.27
N LEU A 94 -9.81 -7.99 -1.52
CA LEU A 94 -9.34 -7.27 -2.69
C LEU A 94 -8.39 -8.10 -3.54
N THR A 95 -8.36 -7.79 -4.83
CA THR A 95 -7.37 -8.30 -5.79
C THR A 95 -6.94 -7.17 -6.70
N THR A 96 -5.64 -7.03 -6.94
CA THR A 96 -5.11 -6.07 -7.91
C THR A 96 -5.43 -6.54 -9.32
N THR A 97 -6.11 -5.73 -10.10
CA THR A 97 -6.43 -6.00 -11.50
C THR A 97 -5.58 -5.18 -12.46
N GLU A 98 -5.09 -4.03 -12.01
CA GLU A 98 -4.19 -3.18 -12.77
C GLU A 98 -3.27 -2.43 -11.81
N LEU A 99 -2.00 -2.35 -12.16
CA LEU A 99 -1.00 -1.55 -11.46
C LEU A 99 -0.14 -0.82 -12.48
N THR A 100 -0.13 0.50 -12.39
CA THR A 100 0.73 1.36 -13.21
C THR A 100 1.67 2.12 -12.29
N THR A 101 2.96 2.05 -12.56
CA THR A 101 3.98 2.83 -11.84
C THR A 101 4.70 3.76 -12.79
N ARG A 102 4.89 5.01 -12.36
CA ARG A 102 5.66 6.03 -13.07
C ARG A 102 6.77 6.53 -12.16
N MET A 103 7.99 6.48 -12.65
CA MET A 103 9.19 6.88 -11.93
C MET A 103 9.71 8.15 -12.57
N PHE A 104 9.56 9.27 -11.88
CA PHE A 104 9.88 10.61 -12.38
C PHE A 104 11.34 10.99 -12.14
N ARG A 105 11.92 10.43 -11.08
CA ARG A 105 13.30 10.70 -10.64
C ARG A 105 13.94 9.43 -10.12
N PRO A 106 15.26 9.27 -10.27
CA PRO A 106 16.00 8.25 -9.55
C PRO A 106 15.74 8.39 -8.05
N MET A 107 15.43 7.28 -7.40
CA MET A 107 15.23 7.24 -5.95
C MET A 107 16.54 6.88 -5.30
N GLN A 108 17.03 7.75 -4.44
CA GLN A 108 18.32 7.62 -3.76
C GLN A 108 18.15 7.42 -2.26
N GLY A 109 19.23 7.05 -1.57
CA GLY A 109 19.25 6.71 -0.16
C GLY A 109 18.58 7.70 0.78
N GLY A 110 18.18 7.21 1.92
CA GLY A 110 17.44 7.93 2.95
C GLY A 110 16.01 7.42 3.08
N ILE A 111 15.24 8.03 3.97
CA ILE A 111 13.86 7.64 4.21
C ILE A 111 12.98 8.11 3.05
N ILE A 112 12.29 7.16 2.44
CA ILE A 112 11.28 7.41 1.42
C ILE A 112 9.91 7.38 2.09
N ARG A 113 9.23 8.51 2.09
CA ARG A 113 7.84 8.60 2.56
C ARG A 113 6.89 8.20 1.44
N ILE A 114 5.96 7.30 1.74
CA ILE A 114 5.01 6.80 0.76
C ILE A 114 3.60 7.05 1.30
N GLU A 115 2.80 7.75 0.51
CA GLU A 115 1.44 8.10 0.86
C GLU A 115 0.47 7.38 -0.07
N GLY A 116 -0.28 6.43 0.48
CA GLY A 116 -1.39 5.78 -0.20
C GLY A 116 -2.69 6.54 0.05
N ARG A 117 -3.49 6.73 -1.00
CA ARG A 117 -4.81 7.37 -0.91
C ARG A 117 -5.85 6.67 -1.76
N LEU A 118 -7.04 6.56 -1.22
CA LEU A 118 -8.20 6.09 -1.95
C LEU A 118 -8.71 7.21 -2.87
N VAL A 119 -8.81 6.91 -4.17
CA VAL A 119 -9.37 7.83 -5.17
C VAL A 119 -10.87 7.65 -5.28
N ASN A 120 -11.31 6.39 -5.41
CA ASN A 120 -12.72 6.02 -5.52
C ASN A 120 -12.93 4.59 -5.01
N ARG A 121 -14.05 4.38 -4.36
CA ARG A 121 -14.48 3.05 -3.94
C ARG A 121 -15.92 2.81 -4.36
N GLY A 122 -16.10 1.92 -5.34
CA GLY A 122 -17.39 1.40 -5.75
C GLY A 122 -17.73 0.10 -5.01
N ARG A 123 -18.82 -0.54 -5.41
CA ARG A 123 -19.29 -1.78 -4.78
C ARG A 123 -18.36 -2.97 -5.07
N THR A 124 -17.86 -3.09 -6.28
CA THR A 124 -17.06 -4.22 -6.76
C THR A 124 -15.67 -3.83 -7.27
N THR A 125 -15.38 -2.54 -7.31
CA THR A 125 -14.11 -1.99 -7.78
C THR A 125 -13.69 -0.82 -6.94
N GLY A 126 -12.38 -0.56 -6.90
CA GLY A 126 -11.84 0.63 -6.28
C GLY A 126 -10.58 1.09 -7.00
N PHE A 127 -10.27 2.37 -6.84
CA PHE A 127 -9.09 3.00 -7.42
C PHE A 127 -8.28 3.66 -6.30
N VAL A 128 -7.00 3.39 -6.31
CA VAL A 128 -6.05 3.86 -5.30
C VAL A 128 -4.79 4.38 -5.97
N GLU A 129 -4.14 5.32 -5.32
CA GLU A 129 -2.85 5.85 -5.73
C GLU A 129 -1.86 5.83 -4.58
N ALA A 130 -0.58 5.78 -4.90
CA ALA A 130 0.51 5.92 -3.95
C ALA A 130 1.58 6.85 -4.51
N ASP A 131 2.01 7.81 -3.70
CA ASP A 131 3.08 8.75 -4.02
C ASP A 131 4.32 8.45 -3.18
N PHE A 132 5.48 8.40 -3.84
CA PHE A 132 6.78 8.17 -3.23
C PHE A 132 7.55 9.48 -3.19
N PHE A 133 7.87 9.96 -2.00
CA PHE A 133 8.62 11.20 -1.80
C PHE A 133 10.03 10.91 -1.30
N GLN A 134 11.00 11.52 -1.95
CA GLN A 134 12.37 11.50 -1.46
C GLN A 134 12.52 12.29 -0.16
N LYS A 135 13.64 12.10 0.52
CA LYS A 135 14.00 12.83 1.74
C LYS A 135 13.86 14.36 1.61
N ASN A 136 14.12 14.91 0.42
CA ASN A 136 13.97 16.34 0.14
C ASN A 136 12.53 16.78 -0.16
N GLY A 137 11.55 15.87 -0.05
CA GLY A 137 10.14 16.13 -0.31
C GLY A 137 9.72 16.10 -1.79
N LYS A 138 10.65 15.86 -2.71
CA LYS A 138 10.30 15.77 -4.14
C LYS A 138 9.64 14.45 -4.48
N LEU A 139 8.58 14.50 -5.27
CA LEU A 139 7.89 13.33 -5.79
C LEU A 139 8.83 12.54 -6.71
N ALA A 140 9.14 11.31 -6.33
CA ALA A 140 10.03 10.43 -7.09
C ALA A 140 9.27 9.45 -7.98
N ALA A 141 8.14 8.92 -7.49
CA ALA A 141 7.32 7.97 -8.23
C ALA A 141 5.86 8.09 -7.82
N ARG A 142 4.97 7.66 -8.71
CA ARG A 142 3.53 7.53 -8.45
C ARG A 142 3.05 6.19 -8.97
N ALA A 143 2.23 5.51 -8.20
CA ALA A 143 1.51 4.34 -8.62
C ALA A 143 0.00 4.61 -8.63
N SER A 144 -0.68 3.99 -9.59
CA SER A 144 -2.14 3.97 -9.66
C SER A 144 -2.59 2.52 -9.84
N ALA A 145 -3.61 2.10 -9.14
CA ALA A 145 -4.10 0.73 -9.21
C ALA A 145 -5.61 0.67 -9.25
N ALA A 146 -6.12 -0.29 -10.01
CA ALA A 146 -7.49 -0.75 -9.94
C ALA A 146 -7.55 -2.03 -9.10
N LYS A 147 -8.55 -2.11 -8.25
CA LYS A 147 -8.79 -3.25 -7.36
C LYS A 147 -10.18 -3.84 -7.63
N ALA A 148 -10.26 -5.14 -7.78
CA ALA A 148 -11.52 -5.85 -7.66
C ALA A 148 -11.82 -6.10 -6.18
N ILE A 149 -13.07 -5.88 -5.79
CA ILE A 149 -13.57 -6.12 -4.43
C ILE A 149 -14.55 -7.28 -4.49
N ARG A 150 -14.33 -8.30 -3.69
CA ARG A 150 -15.11 -9.53 -3.63
C ARG A 150 -15.43 -9.90 -2.19
N MET A 151 -16.52 -10.63 -1.98
CA MET A 151 -16.77 -11.30 -0.71
C MET A 151 -15.87 -12.54 -0.60
N ARG A 152 -15.34 -12.84 0.59
CA ARG A 152 -14.50 -14.04 0.79
C ARG A 152 -15.20 -15.34 0.46
N SER A 153 -16.51 -15.40 0.61
CA SER A 153 -17.34 -16.54 0.21
C SER A 153 -17.27 -16.86 -1.29
N ASP A 154 -16.89 -15.90 -2.12
CA ASP A 154 -16.80 -16.08 -3.57
C ASP A 154 -15.53 -16.84 -4.01
N PHE A 155 -14.62 -17.12 -3.06
CA PHE A 155 -13.37 -17.85 -3.30
C PHE A 155 -13.37 -19.29 -2.77
N SER A 156 -14.48 -19.74 -2.24
CA SER A 156 -14.65 -21.11 -1.68
C SER A 156 -15.20 -22.09 -2.73
#